data_7a1ef7d42e7989cf86ce5ac52d1f0ce2
#
_entry.id   7a1ef7d42e7989cf86ce5ac52d1f0ce2
#
_cell.length_a   1.000
_cell.length_b   1.000
_cell.length_c   1.000
_cell.angle_alpha   90.00
_cell.angle_beta   90.00
_cell.angle_gamma   90.00
#
_symmetry.space_group_name_H-M   'P 1'
#
loop_
_entity.id
_entity.type
_entity.pdbx_description
1 polymer ?
#
loop_
_entity_poly.entity_id
_entity_poly.type
_entity_poly.pdbx_seq_one_letter_code
_entity_poly.pdbx_strand_id
1 'polypeptide(L)'
;MSFIAQLDQRFSPLWDRIRQHPFLLETRDGTISDEVFATWMRQDYLFVEAAIPFIAALLPKAPRAHWGSLAGVLQALEKELHLFEERAAEVGVELRGAPPSFTCHAYVQFLLSTAYARPYGEGFTVLYAAERAYHDSWKVVQEGIAPDSPWVPFVENWAGPEFAQYVAYLGGELDGMARETTPTERERMAELYRLTLLYEIAFWEMAHGAEGWPGVDQDMAGSTSGPAWNPDRARGPESAWADLARRIEEGGEA
;
A
#
# COMPACT_ATOMS: atom_id res chain seq x y z
N MET A 1 27.59 9.43 4.16
CA MET A 1 26.11 9.49 4.40
C MET A 1 25.47 8.50 3.44
N SER A 2 24.57 7.62 3.92
CA SER A 2 23.84 6.69 3.06
C SER A 2 22.87 7.42 2.14
N PHE A 3 22.37 6.76 1.11
CA PHE A 3 21.39 7.38 0.17
C PHE A 3 20.10 7.74 0.90
N ILE A 4 19.59 6.84 1.76
CA ILE A 4 18.39 7.11 2.58
C ILE A 4 18.62 8.32 3.51
N ALA A 5 19.76 8.42 4.17
CA ALA A 5 20.03 9.57 5.03
C ALA A 5 20.09 10.90 4.25
N GLN A 6 20.49 10.88 2.97
CA GLN A 6 20.43 12.05 2.10
C GLN A 6 18.97 12.39 1.74
N LEU A 7 18.13 11.37 1.44
CA LEU A 7 16.71 11.56 1.18
C LEU A 7 15.98 12.12 2.41
N ASP A 8 16.27 11.60 3.59
CA ASP A 8 15.68 12.06 4.86
C ASP A 8 15.99 13.52 5.14
N GLN A 9 17.24 13.93 4.94
CA GLN A 9 17.62 15.33 5.10
C GLN A 9 16.95 16.21 4.05
N ARG A 10 16.93 15.78 2.79
CA ARG A 10 16.36 16.54 1.67
C ARG A 10 14.85 16.71 1.77
N PHE A 11 14.13 15.72 2.25
CA PHE A 11 12.67 15.68 2.29
C PHE A 11 12.09 15.71 3.70
N SER A 12 12.86 16.14 4.71
CA SER A 12 12.37 16.25 6.09
C SER A 12 11.06 17.03 6.24
N PRO A 13 10.79 18.13 5.49
CA PRO A 13 9.51 18.82 5.62
C PRO A 13 8.29 17.98 5.17
N LEU A 14 8.47 17.03 4.23
CA LEU A 14 7.40 16.13 3.82
C LEU A 14 7.14 15.07 4.90
N TRP A 15 8.21 14.55 5.52
CA TRP A 15 8.10 13.63 6.65
C TRP A 15 7.40 14.28 7.85
N ASP A 16 7.69 15.54 8.13
CA ASP A 16 7.02 16.28 9.21
C ASP A 16 5.53 16.43 8.92
N ARG A 17 5.14 16.71 7.67
CA ARG A 17 3.73 16.76 7.27
C ARG A 17 3.03 15.42 7.42
N ILE A 18 3.66 14.31 7.03
CA ILE A 18 3.10 12.96 7.20
C ILE A 18 2.84 12.71 8.70
N ARG A 19 3.87 12.83 9.54
CA ARG A 19 3.78 12.49 10.97
C ARG A 19 2.86 13.40 11.76
N GLN A 20 2.60 14.62 11.30
CA GLN A 20 1.71 15.59 11.95
C GLN A 20 0.33 15.65 11.31
N HIS A 21 0.00 14.70 10.43
CA HIS A 21 -1.28 14.72 9.74
C HIS A 21 -2.44 14.52 10.72
N PRO A 22 -3.54 15.32 10.63
CA PRO A 22 -4.69 15.22 11.53
C PRO A 22 -5.27 13.81 11.63
N PHE A 23 -5.38 13.08 10.52
CA PHE A 23 -5.84 11.69 10.52
C PHE A 23 -5.09 10.82 11.56
N LEU A 24 -3.77 10.90 11.57
CA LEU A 24 -2.93 10.10 12.49
C LEU A 24 -3.07 10.56 13.94
N LEU A 25 -3.07 11.88 14.16
CA LEU A 25 -3.17 12.45 15.50
C LEU A 25 -4.56 12.18 16.13
N GLU A 26 -5.63 12.36 15.36
CA GLU A 26 -6.99 12.06 15.80
C GLU A 26 -7.20 10.57 16.05
N THR A 27 -6.62 9.69 15.22
CA THR A 27 -6.65 8.23 15.46
C THR A 27 -5.92 7.88 16.76
N ARG A 28 -4.74 8.45 16.97
CA ARG A 28 -3.94 8.28 18.19
C ARG A 28 -4.70 8.73 19.43
N ASP A 29 -5.36 9.88 19.36
CA ASP A 29 -6.03 10.51 20.49
C ASP A 29 -7.48 9.99 20.66
N GLY A 30 -7.95 9.09 19.79
CA GLY A 30 -9.30 8.51 19.82
C GLY A 30 -10.41 9.51 19.49
N THR A 31 -10.09 10.57 18.75
CA THR A 31 -11.02 11.62 18.34
C THR A 31 -11.45 11.56 16.88
N ILE A 32 -10.84 10.67 16.10
CA ILE A 32 -11.21 10.44 14.70
C ILE A 32 -12.66 9.96 14.60
N SER A 33 -13.41 10.46 13.62
CA SER A 33 -14.77 9.96 13.41
C SER A 33 -14.78 8.61 12.70
N ASP A 34 -15.79 7.78 13.00
CA ASP A 34 -15.97 6.47 12.34
C ASP A 34 -16.08 6.60 10.82
N GLU A 35 -16.69 7.68 10.31
CA GLU A 35 -16.86 7.92 8.88
C GLU A 35 -15.53 8.21 8.19
N VAL A 36 -14.66 9.02 8.80
CA VAL A 36 -13.31 9.31 8.29
C VAL A 36 -12.48 8.04 8.26
N PHE A 37 -12.51 7.26 9.35
CA PHE A 37 -11.77 6.00 9.41
C PHE A 37 -12.31 4.96 8.40
N ALA A 38 -13.64 4.87 8.25
CA ALA A 38 -14.27 4.01 7.26
C ALA A 38 -13.90 4.42 5.82
N THR A 39 -13.75 5.72 5.56
CA THR A 39 -13.28 6.23 4.26
C THR A 39 -11.85 5.76 3.99
N TRP A 40 -10.95 5.90 4.97
CA TRP A 40 -9.59 5.36 4.87
C TRP A 40 -9.61 3.85 4.62
N MET A 41 -10.37 3.07 5.41
CA MET A 41 -10.44 1.61 5.24
C MET A 41 -10.82 1.19 3.82
N ARG A 42 -11.81 1.86 3.22
CA ARG A 42 -12.26 1.56 1.85
C ARG A 42 -11.16 1.85 0.82
N GLN A 43 -10.52 3.00 0.94
CA GLN A 43 -9.52 3.44 -0.02
C GLN A 43 -8.21 2.66 0.13
N ASP A 44 -7.84 2.33 1.36
CA ASP A 44 -6.63 1.56 1.63
C ASP A 44 -6.80 0.09 1.22
N TYR A 45 -7.97 -0.49 1.42
CA TYR A 45 -8.30 -1.82 0.89
C TYR A 45 -8.07 -1.88 -0.64
N LEU A 46 -8.57 -0.90 -1.39
CA LEU A 46 -8.35 -0.80 -2.84
C LEU A 46 -6.86 -0.60 -3.18
N PHE A 47 -6.14 0.16 -2.37
CA PHE A 47 -4.72 0.39 -2.54
C PHE A 47 -3.91 -0.90 -2.34
N VAL A 48 -4.21 -1.67 -1.29
CA VAL A 48 -3.57 -2.97 -1.00
C VAL A 48 -3.88 -3.98 -2.11
N GLU A 49 -5.13 -4.05 -2.61
CA GLU A 49 -5.45 -4.87 -3.79
C GLU A 49 -4.56 -4.52 -4.99
N ALA A 50 -4.32 -3.22 -5.24
CA ALA A 50 -3.50 -2.74 -6.35
C ALA A 50 -1.98 -2.91 -6.10
N ALA A 51 -1.55 -3.03 -4.85
CA ALA A 51 -0.16 -3.32 -4.50
C ALA A 51 0.26 -4.74 -4.98
N ILE A 52 -0.67 -5.69 -5.06
CA ILE A 52 -0.39 -7.05 -5.57
C ILE A 52 0.16 -7.01 -7.01
N PRO A 53 -0.54 -6.46 -8.03
CA PRO A 53 0.02 -6.35 -9.38
C PRO A 53 1.24 -5.45 -9.46
N PHE A 54 1.40 -4.44 -8.58
CA PHE A 54 2.61 -3.64 -8.48
C PHE A 54 3.83 -4.51 -8.13
N ILE A 55 3.76 -5.29 -7.05
CA ILE A 55 4.83 -6.21 -6.63
C ILE A 55 5.08 -7.30 -7.68
N ALA A 56 4.01 -7.87 -8.25
CA ALA A 56 4.12 -8.88 -9.29
C ALA A 56 4.85 -8.36 -10.53
N ALA A 57 4.66 -7.09 -10.91
CA ALA A 57 5.37 -6.45 -12.02
C ALA A 57 6.85 -6.12 -11.73
N LEU A 58 7.23 -5.96 -10.46
CA LEU A 58 8.62 -5.80 -10.05
C LEU A 58 9.40 -7.13 -10.07
N LEU A 59 8.74 -8.24 -9.76
CA LEU A 59 9.38 -9.55 -9.59
C LEU A 59 10.26 -9.99 -10.78
N PRO A 60 9.83 -9.94 -12.06
CA PRO A 60 10.64 -10.35 -13.20
C PRO A 60 11.84 -9.43 -13.46
N LYS A 61 11.84 -8.22 -12.92
CA LYS A 61 12.94 -7.24 -13.04
C LYS A 61 13.92 -7.33 -11.88
N ALA A 62 13.52 -8.01 -10.81
CA ALA A 62 14.28 -8.08 -9.58
C ALA A 62 15.54 -8.98 -9.71
N PRO A 63 16.64 -8.65 -9.03
CA PRO A 63 17.73 -9.60 -8.88
C PRO A 63 17.22 -10.84 -8.11
N ARG A 64 17.82 -12.00 -8.41
CA ARG A 64 17.39 -13.29 -7.81
C ARG A 64 17.37 -13.26 -6.27
N ALA A 65 18.27 -12.51 -5.67
CA ALA A 65 18.33 -12.36 -4.20
C ALA A 65 17.03 -11.77 -3.60
N HIS A 66 16.27 -10.97 -4.35
CA HIS A 66 15.05 -10.32 -3.88
C HIS A 66 13.77 -11.12 -4.18
N TRP A 67 13.85 -12.23 -4.94
CA TRP A 67 12.64 -12.98 -5.31
C TRP A 67 11.88 -13.52 -4.09
N GLY A 68 12.62 -14.05 -3.11
CA GLY A 68 12.00 -14.60 -1.89
C GLY A 68 11.29 -13.54 -1.06
N SER A 69 11.90 -12.35 -0.90
CA SER A 69 11.27 -11.25 -0.17
C SER A 69 10.04 -10.70 -0.89
N LEU A 70 10.11 -10.48 -2.21
CA LEU A 70 8.96 -10.02 -2.99
C LEU A 70 7.80 -11.04 -2.99
N ALA A 71 8.09 -12.35 -3.06
CA ALA A 71 7.08 -13.38 -2.92
C ALA A 71 6.45 -13.37 -1.51
N GLY A 72 7.25 -13.11 -0.47
CA GLY A 72 6.77 -12.93 0.90
C GLY A 72 5.85 -11.71 1.04
N VAL A 73 6.15 -10.61 0.34
CA VAL A 73 5.29 -9.41 0.31
C VAL A 73 3.91 -9.74 -0.28
N LEU A 74 3.84 -10.50 -1.37
CA LEU A 74 2.54 -10.91 -1.93
C LEU A 74 1.69 -11.69 -0.93
N GLN A 75 2.31 -12.56 -0.12
CA GLN A 75 1.61 -13.29 0.94
C GLN A 75 1.20 -12.38 2.10
N ALA A 76 2.01 -11.36 2.41
CA ALA A 76 1.68 -10.37 3.45
C ALA A 76 0.48 -9.51 3.02
N LEU A 77 0.46 -9.04 1.77
CA LEU A 77 -0.67 -8.26 1.22
C LEU A 77 -1.99 -9.05 1.24
N GLU A 78 -1.96 -10.36 0.98
CA GLU A 78 -3.15 -11.22 1.11
C GLU A 78 -3.66 -11.23 2.56
N LYS A 79 -2.77 -11.33 3.55
CA LYS A 79 -3.14 -11.29 4.96
C LYS A 79 -3.67 -9.90 5.37
N GLU A 80 -3.11 -8.84 4.81
CA GLU A 80 -3.62 -7.48 5.05
C GLU A 80 -5.04 -7.31 4.52
N LEU A 81 -5.35 -7.80 3.32
CA LEU A 81 -6.72 -7.80 2.80
C LEU A 81 -7.68 -8.52 3.75
N HIS A 82 -7.29 -9.67 4.30
CA HIS A 82 -8.11 -10.36 5.31
C HIS A 82 -8.28 -9.56 6.60
N LEU A 83 -7.23 -8.88 7.07
CA LEU A 83 -7.34 -8.00 8.23
C LEU A 83 -8.37 -6.88 7.98
N PHE A 84 -8.35 -6.25 6.81
CA PHE A 84 -9.36 -5.25 6.43
C PHE A 84 -10.76 -5.84 6.41
N GLU A 85 -10.96 -7.01 5.80
CA GLU A 85 -12.27 -7.67 5.69
C GLU A 85 -12.84 -8.02 7.08
N GLU A 86 -12.01 -8.56 7.98
CA GLU A 86 -12.41 -8.88 9.36
C GLU A 86 -12.79 -7.62 10.13
N ARG A 87 -11.93 -6.59 10.11
CA ARG A 87 -12.20 -5.34 10.85
C ARG A 87 -13.40 -4.59 10.30
N ALA A 88 -13.55 -4.53 8.98
CA ALA A 88 -14.70 -3.90 8.34
C ALA A 88 -16.02 -4.60 8.72
N ALA A 89 -16.03 -5.93 8.78
CA ALA A 89 -17.20 -6.69 9.21
C ALA A 89 -17.59 -6.38 10.68
N GLU A 90 -16.61 -6.22 11.58
CA GLU A 90 -16.85 -5.91 12.99
C GLU A 90 -17.45 -4.52 13.20
N VAL A 91 -17.02 -3.53 12.39
CA VAL A 91 -17.49 -2.14 12.51
C VAL A 91 -18.59 -1.79 11.50
N GLY A 92 -19.05 -2.74 10.70
CA GLY A 92 -20.15 -2.55 9.75
C GLY A 92 -19.78 -1.70 8.52
N VAL A 93 -18.52 -1.72 8.10
CA VAL A 93 -18.04 -1.00 6.90
C VAL A 93 -18.08 -1.93 5.68
N GLU A 94 -18.74 -1.50 4.61
CA GLU A 94 -18.71 -2.20 3.31
C GLU A 94 -17.46 -1.77 2.54
N LEU A 95 -16.58 -2.73 2.22
CA LEU A 95 -15.35 -2.49 1.46
C LEU A 95 -15.54 -2.73 -0.03
N ARG A 96 -16.28 -3.80 -0.40
CA ARG A 96 -16.42 -4.24 -1.78
C ARG A 96 -17.33 -3.31 -2.57
N GLY A 97 -16.89 -2.96 -3.78
CA GLY A 97 -17.66 -2.07 -4.66
C GLY A 97 -17.53 -0.58 -4.30
N ALA A 98 -16.72 -0.22 -3.31
CA ALA A 98 -16.39 1.17 -3.06
C ALA A 98 -15.66 1.77 -4.27
N PRO A 99 -16.08 2.94 -4.79
CA PRO A 99 -15.36 3.58 -5.88
C PRO A 99 -14.03 4.14 -5.36
N PRO A 100 -12.94 4.07 -6.15
CA PRO A 100 -11.71 4.74 -5.77
C PRO A 100 -11.90 6.25 -5.81
N SER A 101 -11.37 6.95 -4.81
CA SER A 101 -11.21 8.40 -4.86
C SER A 101 -10.22 8.81 -5.96
N PHE A 102 -10.21 10.10 -6.32
CA PHE A 102 -9.24 10.59 -7.31
C PHE A 102 -7.79 10.32 -6.87
N THR A 103 -7.47 10.62 -5.61
CA THR A 103 -6.12 10.42 -5.07
C THR A 103 -5.73 8.95 -5.01
N CYS A 104 -6.61 8.07 -4.49
CA CYS A 104 -6.35 6.63 -4.46
C CYS A 104 -6.10 6.09 -5.88
N HIS A 105 -6.97 6.43 -6.84
CA HIS A 105 -6.79 6.05 -8.24
C HIS A 105 -5.45 6.56 -8.81
N ALA A 106 -5.13 7.84 -8.62
CA ALA A 106 -3.89 8.44 -9.13
C ALA A 106 -2.65 7.77 -8.53
N TYR A 107 -2.65 7.49 -7.22
CA TYR A 107 -1.53 6.83 -6.56
C TYR A 107 -1.35 5.40 -7.06
N VAL A 108 -2.42 4.63 -7.20
CA VAL A 108 -2.39 3.29 -7.81
C VAL A 108 -1.81 3.34 -9.22
N GLN A 109 -2.23 4.29 -10.07
CA GLN A 109 -1.68 4.44 -11.42
C GLN A 109 -0.18 4.81 -11.38
N PHE A 110 0.25 5.64 -10.42
CA PHE A 110 1.66 5.94 -10.22
C PHE A 110 2.47 4.69 -9.86
N LEU A 111 1.99 3.84 -8.94
CA LEU A 111 2.63 2.57 -8.60
C LEU A 111 2.79 1.68 -9.84
N LEU A 112 1.68 1.40 -10.52
CA LEU A 112 1.65 0.49 -11.66
C LEU A 112 2.50 1.02 -12.83
N SER A 113 2.37 2.30 -13.18
CA SER A 113 3.18 2.90 -14.24
C SER A 113 4.67 2.84 -13.92
N THR A 114 5.06 3.04 -12.66
CA THR A 114 6.45 2.91 -12.21
C THR A 114 6.93 1.47 -12.34
N ALA A 115 6.14 0.50 -11.84
CA ALA A 115 6.52 -0.91 -11.91
C ALA A 115 6.67 -1.41 -13.35
N TYR A 116 5.80 -0.99 -14.27
CA TYR A 116 5.85 -1.43 -15.67
C TYR A 116 6.90 -0.69 -16.49
N ALA A 117 7.00 0.63 -16.36
CA ALA A 117 7.77 1.48 -17.28
C ALA A 117 9.20 1.82 -16.80
N ARG A 118 9.53 1.60 -15.51
CA ARG A 118 10.80 2.02 -14.92
C ARG A 118 11.71 0.83 -14.60
N PRO A 119 13.04 1.06 -14.48
CA PRO A 119 13.96 0.07 -13.95
C PRO A 119 13.61 -0.39 -12.56
N TYR A 120 14.08 -1.60 -12.18
CA TYR A 120 13.80 -2.20 -10.88
C TYR A 120 14.12 -1.30 -9.69
N GLY A 121 15.31 -0.68 -9.65
CA GLY A 121 15.72 0.19 -8.55
C GLY A 121 14.80 1.40 -8.35
N GLU A 122 14.23 1.94 -9.43
CA GLU A 122 13.24 3.03 -9.35
C GLU A 122 11.91 2.54 -8.74
N GLY A 123 11.41 1.38 -9.19
CA GLY A 123 10.21 0.76 -8.60
C GLY A 123 10.40 0.31 -7.15
N PHE A 124 11.58 -0.23 -6.82
CA PHE A 124 11.93 -0.60 -5.46
C PHE A 124 12.03 0.61 -4.52
N THR A 125 12.46 1.77 -5.04
CA THR A 125 12.45 3.03 -4.29
C THR A 125 11.04 3.45 -3.89
N VAL A 126 10.08 3.31 -4.81
CA VAL A 126 8.66 3.59 -4.53
C VAL A 126 8.12 2.62 -3.48
N LEU A 127 8.40 1.32 -3.61
CA LEU A 127 8.04 0.32 -2.60
C LEU A 127 8.56 0.72 -1.22
N TYR A 128 9.87 0.96 -1.09
CA TYR A 128 10.45 1.35 0.19
C TYR A 128 9.84 2.61 0.78
N ALA A 129 9.60 3.64 -0.06
CA ALA A 129 9.06 4.91 0.41
C ALA A 129 7.63 4.76 0.95
N ALA A 130 6.78 3.99 0.28
CA ALA A 130 5.41 3.71 0.71
C ALA A 130 5.38 2.90 2.01
N GLU A 131 6.11 1.80 2.08
CA GLU A 131 6.15 0.93 3.27
C GLU A 131 6.70 1.68 4.49
N ARG A 132 7.74 2.49 4.29
CA ARG A 132 8.29 3.32 5.35
C ARG A 132 7.31 4.40 5.80
N ALA A 133 6.60 5.03 4.89
CA ALA A 133 5.62 6.05 5.24
C ALA A 133 4.49 5.45 6.09
N TYR A 134 4.02 4.25 5.75
CA TYR A 134 3.05 3.51 6.57
C TYR A 134 3.61 3.18 7.94
N HIS A 135 4.80 2.59 8.01
CA HIS A 135 5.44 2.31 9.29
C HIS A 135 5.55 3.54 10.19
N ASP A 136 6.13 4.63 9.66
CA ASP A 136 6.35 5.87 10.43
C ASP A 136 5.01 6.51 10.86
N SER A 137 3.98 6.45 10.00
CA SER A 137 2.63 6.96 10.30
C SER A 137 1.97 6.17 11.44
N TRP A 138 1.95 4.84 11.36
CA TRP A 138 1.33 4.02 12.39
C TRP A 138 2.14 3.99 13.70
N LYS A 139 3.43 4.26 13.65
CA LYS A 139 4.24 4.54 14.87
C LYS A 139 3.74 5.77 15.61
N VAL A 140 3.35 6.84 14.92
CA VAL A 140 2.73 8.02 15.56
C VAL A 140 1.42 7.65 16.27
N VAL A 141 0.60 6.82 15.64
CA VAL A 141 -0.66 6.33 16.25
C VAL A 141 -0.37 5.47 17.48
N GLN A 142 0.63 4.58 17.40
CA GLN A 142 1.04 3.69 18.49
C GLN A 142 1.41 4.43 19.77
N GLU A 143 1.92 5.66 19.69
CA GLU A 143 2.39 6.45 20.84
C GLU A 143 1.29 6.78 21.86
N GLY A 144 0.00 6.75 21.46
CA GLY A 144 -1.09 7.16 22.38
C GLY A 144 -2.42 6.45 22.19
N ILE A 145 -2.56 5.52 21.24
CA ILE A 145 -3.82 4.82 20.99
C ILE A 145 -4.27 4.04 22.24
N ALA A 146 -5.56 4.13 22.57
CA ALA A 146 -6.14 3.38 23.67
C ALA A 146 -6.10 1.86 23.40
N PRO A 147 -5.78 1.02 24.39
CA PRO A 147 -5.67 -0.44 24.20
C PRO A 147 -6.97 -1.13 23.76
N ASP A 148 -8.12 -0.52 24.01
CA ASP A 148 -9.45 -0.99 23.65
C ASP A 148 -9.98 -0.35 22.35
N SER A 149 -9.18 0.45 21.66
CA SER A 149 -9.54 1.02 20.36
C SER A 149 -9.75 -0.08 19.32
N PRO A 150 -10.82 -0.01 18.49
CA PRO A 150 -11.04 -0.97 17.40
C PRO A 150 -9.94 -0.93 16.33
N TRP A 151 -9.09 0.08 16.33
CA TRP A 151 -8.03 0.30 15.36
C TRP A 151 -6.67 -0.29 15.74
N VAL A 152 -6.56 -0.84 16.97
CA VAL A 152 -5.32 -1.49 17.46
C VAL A 152 -4.76 -2.54 16.49
N PRO A 153 -5.56 -3.41 15.85
CA PRO A 153 -5.01 -4.41 14.92
C PRO A 153 -4.25 -3.82 13.72
N PHE A 154 -4.67 -2.65 13.23
CA PHE A 154 -3.92 -1.94 12.17
C PHE A 154 -2.59 -1.39 12.69
N VAL A 155 -2.58 -0.86 13.91
CA VAL A 155 -1.34 -0.41 14.57
C VAL A 155 -0.37 -1.57 14.76
N GLU A 156 -0.85 -2.71 15.22
CA GLU A 156 -0.02 -3.92 15.40
C GLU A 156 0.56 -4.41 14.07
N ASN A 157 -0.21 -4.33 12.98
CA ASN A 157 0.24 -4.73 11.65
C ASN A 157 1.40 -3.86 11.15
N TRP A 158 1.26 -2.53 11.16
CA TRP A 158 2.24 -1.64 10.52
C TRP A 158 3.25 -0.97 11.48
N ALA A 159 2.97 -0.90 12.78
CA ALA A 159 3.93 -0.40 13.79
C ALA A 159 4.63 -1.54 14.56
N GLY A 160 4.29 -2.79 14.27
CA GLY A 160 4.87 -3.98 14.90
C GLY A 160 6.34 -4.23 14.54
N PRO A 161 7.05 -5.07 15.33
CA PRO A 161 8.47 -5.33 15.13
C PRO A 161 8.80 -6.03 13.81
N GLU A 162 7.90 -6.90 13.32
CA GLU A 162 8.09 -7.62 12.05
C GLU A 162 8.05 -6.68 10.86
N PHE A 163 7.08 -5.75 10.83
CA PHE A 163 7.00 -4.74 9.78
C PHE A 163 8.17 -3.75 9.85
N ALA A 164 8.60 -3.36 11.06
CA ALA A 164 9.80 -2.54 11.26
C ALA A 164 11.06 -3.22 10.70
N GLN A 165 11.21 -4.53 10.93
CA GLN A 165 12.32 -5.32 10.38
C GLN A 165 12.25 -5.39 8.85
N TYR A 166 11.07 -5.56 8.28
CA TYR A 166 10.86 -5.56 6.83
C TYR A 166 11.24 -4.21 6.21
N VAL A 167 10.78 -3.10 6.77
CA VAL A 167 11.14 -1.75 6.31
C VAL A 167 12.64 -1.49 6.42
N ALA A 168 13.28 -1.94 7.51
CA ALA A 168 14.72 -1.84 7.67
C ALA A 168 15.48 -2.66 6.61
N TYR A 169 15.01 -3.86 6.29
CA TYR A 169 15.56 -4.69 5.21
C TYR A 169 15.46 -3.95 3.85
N LEU A 170 14.28 -3.44 3.49
CA LEU A 170 14.11 -2.68 2.25
C LEU A 170 15.07 -1.48 2.19
N GLY A 171 15.25 -0.77 3.30
CA GLY A 171 16.17 0.35 3.39
C GLY A 171 17.63 -0.07 3.17
N GLY A 172 18.07 -1.17 3.74
CA GLY A 172 19.40 -1.72 3.52
C GLY A 172 19.68 -2.07 2.07
N GLU A 173 18.70 -2.73 1.41
CA GLU A 173 18.79 -3.09 -0.01
C GLU A 173 18.78 -1.85 -0.92
N LEU A 174 17.97 -0.85 -0.61
CA LEU A 174 17.94 0.41 -1.37
C LEU A 174 19.26 1.16 -1.28
N ASP A 175 19.84 1.27 -0.08
CA ASP A 175 21.17 1.85 0.12
C ASP A 175 22.26 1.05 -0.63
N GLY A 176 22.12 -0.28 -0.69
CA GLY A 176 22.98 -1.17 -1.47
C GLY A 176 22.94 -0.86 -2.96
N MET A 177 21.75 -0.86 -3.54
CA MET A 177 21.53 -0.55 -4.94
C MET A 177 21.99 0.85 -5.32
N ALA A 178 21.74 1.85 -4.47
CA ALA A 178 22.14 3.23 -4.73
C ALA A 178 23.66 3.42 -4.82
N ARG A 179 24.46 2.57 -4.16
CA ARG A 179 25.92 2.60 -4.30
C ARG A 179 26.41 2.17 -5.69
N GLU A 180 25.64 1.33 -6.36
CA GLU A 180 25.97 0.76 -7.67
C GLU A 180 25.39 1.54 -8.83
N THR A 181 24.54 2.55 -8.56
CA THR A 181 23.89 3.39 -9.57
C THR A 181 24.66 4.67 -9.87
N THR A 182 24.43 5.25 -11.06
CA THR A 182 25.00 6.54 -11.45
C THR A 182 24.34 7.70 -10.66
N PRO A 183 24.98 8.88 -10.59
CA PRO A 183 24.34 10.06 -9.98
C PRO A 183 22.99 10.43 -10.61
N THR A 184 22.85 10.28 -11.92
CA THR A 184 21.60 10.56 -12.65
C THR A 184 20.49 9.58 -12.27
N GLU A 185 20.81 8.30 -12.08
CA GLU A 185 19.85 7.30 -11.62
C GLU A 185 19.42 7.56 -10.18
N ARG A 186 20.36 7.88 -9.29
CA ARG A 186 20.03 8.26 -7.91
C ARG A 186 19.11 9.48 -7.84
N GLU A 187 19.29 10.46 -8.74
CA GLU A 187 18.38 11.61 -8.76
C GLU A 187 16.97 11.24 -9.25
N ARG A 188 16.83 10.30 -10.20
CA ARG A 188 15.52 9.76 -10.59
C ARG A 188 14.87 8.97 -9.45
N MET A 189 15.64 8.16 -8.73
CA MET A 189 15.17 7.47 -7.53
C MET A 189 14.72 8.47 -6.45
N ALA A 190 15.50 9.53 -6.21
CA ALA A 190 15.15 10.57 -5.25
C ALA A 190 13.86 11.32 -5.64
N GLU A 191 13.64 11.59 -6.92
CA GLU A 191 12.40 12.22 -7.38
C GLU A 191 11.19 11.29 -7.20
N LEU A 192 11.32 10.00 -7.49
CA LEU A 192 10.25 9.02 -7.23
C LEU A 192 9.96 8.87 -5.74
N TYR A 193 10.99 8.86 -4.90
CA TYR A 193 10.82 8.89 -3.44
C TYR A 193 10.02 10.13 -2.99
N ARG A 194 10.38 11.31 -3.49
CA ARG A 194 9.65 12.55 -3.21
C ARG A 194 8.19 12.48 -3.64
N LEU A 195 7.94 11.98 -4.85
CA LEU A 195 6.57 11.83 -5.37
C LEU A 195 5.77 10.85 -4.51
N THR A 196 6.36 9.76 -4.05
CA THR A 196 5.70 8.82 -3.13
C THR A 196 5.28 9.52 -1.84
N LEU A 197 6.18 10.29 -1.20
CA LEU A 197 5.82 11.05 0.00
C LEU A 197 4.69 12.07 -0.23
N LEU A 198 4.64 12.68 -1.41
CA LEU A 198 3.53 13.58 -1.77
C LEU A 198 2.21 12.81 -1.92
N TYR A 199 2.24 11.61 -2.51
CA TYR A 199 1.06 10.75 -2.57
C TYR A 199 0.63 10.26 -1.18
N GLU A 200 1.57 9.95 -0.28
CA GLU A 200 1.24 9.58 1.10
C GLU A 200 0.52 10.73 1.83
N ILE A 201 1.03 11.97 1.72
CA ILE A 201 0.34 13.13 2.28
C ILE A 201 -1.05 13.28 1.68
N ALA A 202 -1.17 13.20 0.36
CA ALA A 202 -2.45 13.32 -0.33
C ALA A 202 -3.42 12.20 0.06
N PHE A 203 -2.92 10.99 0.33
CA PHE A 203 -3.74 9.86 0.74
C PHE A 203 -4.36 10.08 2.13
N TRP A 204 -3.60 10.59 3.10
CA TRP A 204 -4.13 10.98 4.40
C TRP A 204 -5.12 12.14 4.29
N GLU A 205 -4.84 13.18 3.48
CA GLU A 205 -5.76 14.29 3.21
C GLU A 205 -7.06 13.80 2.57
N MET A 206 -6.98 12.90 1.60
CA MET A 206 -8.13 12.26 0.93
C MET A 206 -9.02 11.54 1.93
N ALA A 207 -8.42 10.71 2.77
CA ALA A 207 -9.14 9.95 3.78
C ALA A 207 -9.81 10.85 4.82
N HIS A 208 -9.09 11.87 5.32
CA HIS A 208 -9.58 12.81 6.32
C HIS A 208 -10.62 13.78 5.77
N GLY A 209 -10.45 14.24 4.53
CA GLY A 209 -11.33 15.20 3.88
C GLY A 209 -12.50 14.61 3.07
N ALA A 210 -12.64 13.29 3.03
CA ALA A 210 -13.63 12.58 2.21
C ALA A 210 -13.63 13.05 0.73
N GLU A 211 -12.45 13.01 0.10
CA GLU A 211 -12.23 13.51 -1.25
C GLU A 211 -13.15 12.84 -2.28
N GLY A 212 -13.77 13.64 -3.13
CA GLY A 212 -14.46 13.21 -4.35
C GLY A 212 -13.62 13.42 -5.61
N TRP A 213 -14.19 13.08 -6.77
CA TRP A 213 -13.59 13.36 -8.07
C TRP A 213 -13.73 14.87 -8.40
N PRO A 214 -12.65 15.55 -8.83
CA PRO A 214 -12.71 16.98 -9.14
C PRO A 214 -13.74 17.31 -10.22
N GLY A 215 -14.66 18.24 -9.92
CA GLY A 215 -15.68 18.71 -10.86
C GLY A 215 -16.83 17.71 -11.13
N VAL A 216 -16.94 16.66 -10.31
CA VAL A 216 -18.01 15.66 -10.42
C VAL A 216 -18.77 15.61 -9.10
N ASP A 217 -20.11 15.65 -9.16
CA ASP A 217 -20.95 15.46 -7.99
C ASP A 217 -20.79 14.02 -7.44
N GLN A 218 -20.81 13.87 -6.11
CA GLN A 218 -20.64 12.57 -5.46
C GLN A 218 -21.61 11.50 -5.96
N ASP A 219 -22.85 11.88 -6.28
CA ASP A 219 -23.88 11.00 -6.85
C ASP A 219 -23.49 10.45 -8.23
N MET A 220 -22.68 11.18 -9.00
CA MET A 220 -22.18 10.73 -10.30
C MET A 220 -20.92 9.87 -10.19
N ALA A 221 -20.07 10.16 -9.20
CA ALA A 221 -18.85 9.39 -8.95
C ALA A 221 -19.13 8.00 -8.35
N GLY A 222 -20.24 7.85 -7.62
CA GLY A 222 -20.65 6.62 -6.95
C GLY A 222 -21.62 5.73 -7.73
N SER A 223 -22.11 6.16 -8.90
CA SER A 223 -23.05 5.37 -9.70
C SER A 223 -22.37 4.27 -10.52
N THR A 224 -21.68 3.38 -9.87
CA THR A 224 -21.37 2.06 -10.43
C THR A 224 -22.49 1.08 -10.04
N SER A 225 -23.71 1.33 -10.52
CA SER A 225 -24.75 0.30 -10.59
C SER A 225 -24.45 -0.71 -11.71
N GLY A 226 -23.20 -1.17 -11.77
CA GLY A 226 -22.88 -2.44 -12.38
C GLY A 226 -23.50 -3.54 -11.52
N PRO A 227 -23.92 -4.68 -12.11
CA PRO A 227 -24.43 -5.78 -11.30
C PRO A 227 -23.39 -6.10 -10.22
N ALA A 228 -23.84 -6.10 -8.96
CA ALA A 228 -22.98 -6.46 -7.82
C ALA A 228 -22.18 -7.70 -8.21
N TRP A 229 -20.86 -7.62 -8.05
CA TRP A 229 -20.00 -8.78 -8.28
C TRP A 229 -20.56 -9.94 -7.44
N ASN A 230 -21.07 -10.96 -8.11
CA ASN A 230 -21.63 -12.13 -7.47
C ASN A 230 -20.49 -13.16 -7.32
N PRO A 231 -20.01 -13.45 -6.10
CA PRO A 231 -18.98 -14.46 -5.87
C PRO A 231 -19.38 -15.83 -6.42
N ASP A 232 -20.69 -16.14 -6.51
CA ASP A 232 -21.18 -17.38 -7.09
C ASP A 232 -21.11 -17.40 -8.64
N ARG A 233 -20.98 -16.24 -9.29
CA ARG A 233 -20.66 -16.13 -10.72
C ARG A 233 -19.16 -16.19 -11.00
N ALA A 234 -18.32 -15.84 -10.04
CA ALA A 234 -16.86 -15.98 -10.12
C ALA A 234 -16.40 -17.42 -9.87
N ARG A 235 -17.25 -18.28 -9.35
CA ARG A 235 -17.10 -19.73 -9.48
C ARG A 235 -17.45 -20.11 -10.92
N GLY A 236 -16.54 -19.76 -11.85
CA GLY A 236 -16.39 -20.56 -13.05
C GLY A 236 -16.25 -22.02 -12.62
N PRO A 237 -16.55 -23.00 -13.48
CA PRO A 237 -16.55 -24.40 -13.10
C PRO A 237 -15.22 -24.67 -12.36
N GLU A 238 -15.29 -25.30 -11.20
CA GLU A 238 -14.13 -25.76 -10.39
C GLU A 238 -13.03 -26.42 -11.23
N SER A 239 -13.37 -26.72 -12.48
CA SER A 239 -12.55 -27.36 -13.48
C SER A 239 -11.30 -26.59 -13.91
N ALA A 240 -11.26 -25.27 -13.93
CA ALA A 240 -10.13 -24.56 -14.56
C ALA A 240 -8.85 -24.63 -13.71
N TRP A 241 -8.96 -24.43 -12.40
CA TRP A 241 -7.82 -24.58 -11.49
C TRP A 241 -7.53 -26.02 -11.11
N ALA A 242 -8.56 -26.88 -10.98
CA ALA A 242 -8.42 -28.30 -10.77
C ALA A 242 -7.78 -29.00 -11.99
N ASP A 243 -8.10 -28.56 -13.21
CA ASP A 243 -7.47 -29.03 -14.44
C ASP A 243 -6.03 -28.55 -14.58
N LEU A 244 -5.71 -27.31 -14.14
CA LEU A 244 -4.36 -26.81 -14.12
C LEU A 244 -3.51 -27.55 -13.06
N ALA A 245 -4.02 -27.75 -11.87
CA ALA A 245 -3.35 -28.51 -10.82
C ALA A 245 -3.05 -29.95 -11.24
N ARG A 246 -4.03 -30.65 -11.85
CA ARG A 246 -3.82 -31.97 -12.43
C ARG A 246 -2.73 -32.01 -13.52
N ARG A 247 -2.74 -31.03 -14.43
CA ARG A 247 -1.70 -30.92 -15.49
C ARG A 247 -0.30 -30.67 -14.92
N ILE A 248 -0.21 -29.95 -13.82
CA ILE A 248 1.05 -29.72 -13.10
C ILE A 248 1.52 -31.01 -12.42
N GLU A 249 0.61 -31.78 -11.81
CA GLU A 249 0.92 -33.06 -11.19
C GLU A 249 1.27 -34.12 -12.24
N GLU A 250 0.54 -34.20 -13.36
CA GLU A 250 0.79 -35.14 -14.45
C GLU A 250 2.03 -34.77 -15.30
N GLY A 251 2.41 -33.53 -15.38
CA GLY A 251 3.60 -33.03 -16.11
C GLY A 251 4.92 -33.07 -15.33
N GLY A 252 4.89 -33.49 -14.07
CA GLY A 252 6.07 -33.66 -13.20
C GLY A 252 6.81 -35.00 -13.38
N GLU A 253 6.32 -35.92 -14.24
CA GLU A 253 6.97 -37.17 -14.59
C GLU A 253 7.32 -37.25 -16.08
N ALA A 254 8.20 -36.34 -16.57
CA ALA A 254 8.81 -36.48 -17.89
C ALA A 254 10.23 -35.93 -17.90
#